data_434566e287f17cf9e52a0b27ba9d27da
#
_entry.id   434566e287f17cf9e52a0b27ba9d27da
#
_cell.length_a   1.000
_cell.length_b   1.000
_cell.length_c   1.000
_cell.angle_alpha   90.00
_cell.angle_beta   90.00
_cell.angle_gamma   90.00
#
_symmetry.space_group_name_H-M   'P 1'
#
loop_
_entity.id
_entity.type
_entity.pdbx_description
1 polymer ?
#
loop_
_entity_poly.entity_id
_entity_poly.type
_entity_poly.pdbx_seq_one_letter_code
_entity_poly.pdbx_strand_id
1 'polypeptide(L)'
;MLKPYFIAAAILLGWLSVARGAEPKPKECDEAMALEGMRESRIEAEFNRRGISDPVERITHRADIEKQVDDRIRIVKEICDRLLRGE
;
A
#
# COMPACT_ATOMS: atom_id res chain seq x y z
N MET A 1 -10.66 8.65 47.59
CA MET A 1 -9.27 8.56 47.13
C MET A 1 -9.02 7.42 46.16
N LEU A 2 -9.88 6.41 46.15
CA LEU A 2 -9.78 5.32 45.16
C LEU A 2 -10.35 5.70 43.80
N LYS A 3 -11.27 6.69 43.76
CA LYS A 3 -11.93 7.11 42.53
C LYS A 3 -10.99 7.55 41.39
N PRO A 4 -9.92 8.34 41.67
CA PRO A 4 -9.02 8.74 40.59
C PRO A 4 -8.31 7.54 39.91
N TYR A 5 -8.03 6.51 40.67
CA TYR A 5 -7.39 5.32 40.15
C TYR A 5 -8.32 4.51 39.26
N PHE A 6 -9.60 4.42 39.66
CA PHE A 6 -10.60 3.75 38.83
C PHE A 6 -10.81 4.45 37.51
N ILE A 7 -10.86 5.77 37.53
CA ILE A 7 -11.04 6.57 36.32
C ILE A 7 -9.85 6.39 35.37
N ALA A 8 -8.62 6.40 35.91
CA ALA A 8 -7.42 6.17 35.10
C ALA A 8 -7.41 4.78 34.47
N ALA A 9 -7.81 3.76 35.21
CA ALA A 9 -7.89 2.40 34.70
C ALA A 9 -8.92 2.28 33.57
N ALA A 10 -10.08 2.93 33.73
CA ALA A 10 -11.12 2.92 32.71
C ALA A 10 -10.66 3.60 31.42
N ILE A 11 -9.93 4.70 31.53
CA ILE A 11 -9.37 5.40 30.38
C ILE A 11 -8.36 4.52 29.66
N LEU A 12 -7.49 3.84 30.37
CA LEU A 12 -6.50 2.93 29.80
C LEU A 12 -7.18 1.76 29.06
N LEU A 13 -8.21 1.19 29.65
CA LEU A 13 -8.98 0.10 29.00
C LEU A 13 -9.69 0.61 27.76
N GLY A 14 -10.24 1.81 27.80
CA GLY A 14 -10.84 2.43 26.64
C GLY A 14 -9.85 2.65 25.50
N TRP A 15 -8.65 3.07 25.84
CA TRP A 15 -7.56 3.23 24.86
C TRP A 15 -7.19 1.91 24.19
N LEU A 16 -7.03 0.85 24.96
CA LEU A 16 -6.72 -0.48 24.43
C LEU A 16 -7.83 -0.99 23.52
N SER A 17 -9.09 -0.77 23.89
CA SER A 17 -10.22 -1.17 23.07
C SER A 17 -10.24 -0.43 21.74
N VAL A 18 -9.98 0.87 21.73
CA VAL A 18 -9.90 1.67 20.52
C VAL A 18 -8.75 1.18 19.63
N ALA A 19 -7.59 0.91 20.21
CA ALA A 19 -6.45 0.39 19.47
C ALA A 19 -6.75 -0.96 18.81
N ARG A 20 -7.50 -1.82 19.50
CA ARG A 20 -7.92 -3.12 18.94
C ARG A 20 -8.99 -2.98 17.88
N GLY A 21 -9.91 -2.04 18.04
CA GLY A 21 -10.96 -1.78 17.07
C GLY A 21 -10.42 -1.22 15.76
N ALA A 22 -9.28 -0.57 15.80
CA ALA A 22 -8.61 -0.05 14.61
C ALA A 22 -7.57 -1.06 14.12
N GLU A 23 -8.03 -2.22 13.67
CA GLU A 23 -7.11 -3.20 13.09
C GLU A 23 -6.40 -2.60 11.88
N PRO A 24 -5.07 -2.75 11.78
CA PRO A 24 -4.35 -2.26 10.63
C PRO A 24 -4.83 -2.98 9.37
N LYS A 25 -4.89 -2.24 8.29
CA LYS A 25 -5.18 -2.81 6.98
C LYS A 25 -4.11 -3.86 6.64
N PRO A 26 -4.45 -4.86 5.82
CA PRO A 26 -3.43 -5.78 5.31
C PRO A 26 -2.28 -5.01 4.68
N LYS A 27 -1.08 -5.51 4.88
CA LYS A 27 0.15 -4.94 4.35
C LYS A 27 0.06 -4.73 2.83
N GLU A 28 -0.60 -5.65 2.14
CA GLU A 28 -0.79 -5.62 0.70
C GLU A 28 -1.65 -4.43 0.24
N CYS A 29 -2.57 -3.96 1.10
CA CYS A 29 -3.37 -2.79 0.79
C CYS A 29 -2.52 -1.52 0.80
N ASP A 30 -1.64 -1.38 1.78
CA ASP A 30 -0.71 -0.26 1.84
C ASP A 30 0.28 -0.32 0.68
N GLU A 31 0.75 -1.49 0.33
CA GLU A 31 1.63 -1.70 -0.81
C GLU A 31 0.94 -1.30 -2.12
N ALA A 32 -0.32 -1.68 -2.32
CA ALA A 32 -1.08 -1.32 -3.51
C ALA A 32 -1.23 0.19 -3.64
N MET A 33 -1.56 0.88 -2.56
CA MET A 33 -1.67 2.34 -2.56
C MET A 33 -0.34 3.01 -2.87
N ALA A 34 0.74 2.51 -2.29
CA ALA A 34 2.08 3.02 -2.54
C ALA A 34 2.49 2.83 -4.01
N LEU A 35 2.20 1.67 -4.58
CA LEU A 35 2.50 1.39 -5.99
C LEU A 35 1.72 2.31 -6.91
N GLU A 36 0.43 2.54 -6.65
CA GLU A 36 -0.37 3.47 -7.45
C GLU A 36 0.18 4.89 -7.39
N GLY A 37 0.53 5.34 -6.19
CA GLY A 37 1.09 6.68 -6.00
C GLY A 37 2.45 6.86 -6.64
N MET A 38 3.19 5.78 -6.83
CA MET A 38 4.54 5.80 -7.39
C MET A 38 4.61 5.22 -8.81
N ARG A 39 3.46 5.15 -9.49
CA ARG A 39 3.38 4.54 -10.82
C ARG A 39 4.39 5.14 -11.81
N GLU A 40 4.41 6.45 -11.95
CA GLU A 40 5.34 7.11 -12.87
C GLU A 40 6.81 6.92 -12.46
N SER A 41 7.10 6.97 -11.16
CA SER A 41 8.44 6.71 -10.66
C SER A 41 8.89 5.29 -10.97
N ARG A 42 7.98 4.33 -10.89
CA ARG A 42 8.25 2.94 -11.22
C ARG A 42 8.51 2.73 -12.71
N ILE A 43 7.75 3.41 -13.55
CA ILE A 43 7.97 3.38 -14.99
C ILE A 43 9.35 3.93 -15.32
N GLU A 44 9.71 5.06 -14.73
CA GLU A 44 11.02 5.66 -14.91
C GLU A 44 12.16 4.76 -14.42
N ALA A 45 11.98 4.15 -13.25
CA ALA A 45 12.95 3.21 -12.69
C ALA A 45 13.14 2.00 -13.61
N GLU A 46 12.07 1.52 -14.25
CA GLU A 46 12.15 0.40 -15.17
C GLU A 46 12.92 0.76 -16.45
N PHE A 47 12.71 1.96 -16.97
CA PHE A 47 13.53 2.47 -18.09
C PHE A 47 15.01 2.50 -17.72
N ASN A 48 15.32 3.02 -16.55
CA ASN A 48 16.69 3.10 -16.07
C ASN A 48 17.32 1.72 -15.88
N ARG A 49 16.54 0.77 -15.33
CA ARG A 49 16.99 -0.60 -15.13
C ARG A 49 17.33 -1.29 -16.45
N ARG A 50 16.55 -1.02 -17.48
CA ARG A 50 16.78 -1.59 -18.82
C ARG A 50 17.81 -0.84 -19.63
N GLY A 51 18.30 0.30 -19.12
CA GLY A 51 19.26 1.12 -19.82
C GLY A 51 18.68 1.87 -21.02
N ILE A 52 17.36 2.11 -21.01
CA ILE A 52 16.69 2.83 -22.09
C ILE A 52 16.70 4.32 -21.77
N SER A 53 17.56 5.06 -22.44
CA SER A 53 17.69 6.51 -22.24
C SER A 53 17.27 7.31 -23.48
N ASP A 54 17.26 6.70 -24.66
CA ASP A 54 16.87 7.37 -25.88
C ASP A 54 15.36 7.68 -25.88
N PRO A 55 14.95 8.93 -26.11
CA PRO A 55 13.51 9.29 -26.13
C PRO A 55 12.66 8.47 -27.09
N VAL A 56 13.19 8.12 -28.25
CA VAL A 56 12.44 7.31 -29.23
C VAL A 56 12.25 5.88 -28.72
N GLU A 57 13.28 5.30 -28.13
CA GLU A 57 13.18 3.97 -27.52
C GLU A 57 12.22 3.96 -26.34
N ARG A 58 12.21 5.02 -25.53
CA ARG A 58 11.26 5.14 -24.42
C ARG A 58 9.83 5.15 -24.91
N ILE A 59 9.55 5.88 -25.99
CA ILE A 59 8.21 5.88 -26.59
C ILE A 59 7.83 4.50 -27.07
N THR A 60 8.74 3.80 -27.74
CA THR A 60 8.52 2.44 -28.28
C THR A 60 8.22 1.43 -27.18
N HIS A 61 8.94 1.50 -26.06
CA HIS A 61 8.82 0.53 -24.98
C HIS A 61 7.87 0.94 -23.86
N ARG A 62 7.35 2.17 -23.89
CA ARG A 62 6.53 2.69 -22.81
C ARG A 62 5.27 1.86 -22.55
N ALA A 63 4.56 1.47 -23.60
CA ALA A 63 3.34 0.69 -23.46
C ALA A 63 3.59 -0.66 -22.76
N ASP A 64 4.69 -1.32 -23.10
CA ASP A 64 5.07 -2.59 -22.47
C ASP A 64 5.43 -2.41 -20.99
N ILE A 65 6.18 -1.37 -20.68
CA ILE A 65 6.59 -1.07 -19.31
C ILE A 65 5.37 -0.65 -18.47
N GLU A 66 4.49 0.19 -19.02
CA GLU A 66 3.25 0.58 -18.35
C GLU A 66 2.40 -0.64 -18.02
N LYS A 67 2.28 -1.56 -18.97
CA LYS A 67 1.53 -2.79 -18.76
C LYS A 67 2.12 -3.62 -17.62
N GLN A 68 3.43 -3.77 -17.55
CA GLN A 68 4.09 -4.51 -16.47
C GLN A 68 3.86 -3.86 -15.11
N VAL A 69 3.98 -2.54 -15.02
CA VAL A 69 3.74 -1.81 -13.78
C VAL A 69 2.27 -1.92 -13.37
N ASP A 70 1.36 -1.73 -14.31
CA ASP A 70 -0.08 -1.81 -14.05
C ASP A 70 -0.51 -3.24 -13.67
N ASP A 71 0.05 -4.27 -14.28
CA ASP A 71 -0.22 -5.66 -13.91
C ASP A 71 0.21 -5.93 -12.47
N ARG A 72 1.35 -5.40 -12.06
CA ARG A 72 1.84 -5.54 -10.70
C ARG A 72 0.88 -4.87 -9.71
N ILE A 73 0.46 -3.66 -10.01
CA ILE A 73 -0.50 -2.91 -9.18
C ILE A 73 -1.80 -3.70 -9.07
N ARG A 74 -2.31 -4.20 -10.19
CA ARG A 74 -3.55 -4.98 -10.22
C ARG A 74 -3.45 -6.23 -9.35
N ILE A 75 -2.37 -6.98 -9.45
CA ILE A 75 -2.16 -8.19 -8.66
C ILE A 75 -2.17 -7.88 -7.16
N VAL A 76 -1.45 -6.86 -6.74
CA VAL A 76 -1.39 -6.50 -5.32
C VAL A 76 -2.76 -6.01 -4.83
N LYS A 77 -3.49 -5.26 -5.66
CA LYS A 77 -4.86 -4.82 -5.33
C LYS A 77 -5.80 -6.01 -5.16
N GLU A 78 -5.72 -7.00 -6.04
CA GLU A 78 -6.54 -8.21 -5.92
C GLU A 78 -6.25 -8.96 -4.63
N ILE A 79 -4.98 -9.08 -4.25
CA ILE A 79 -4.60 -9.71 -2.99
C ILE A 79 -5.17 -8.92 -1.82
N CYS A 80 -5.06 -7.60 -1.85
CA CYS A 80 -5.65 -6.73 -0.84
C CYS A 80 -7.15 -6.97 -0.69
N ASP A 81 -7.88 -6.98 -1.81
CA ASP A 81 -9.32 -7.19 -1.81
C ASP A 81 -9.71 -8.55 -1.24
N ARG A 82 -8.97 -9.60 -1.58
CA ARG A 82 -9.20 -10.93 -1.03
C ARG A 82 -9.00 -10.97 0.47
N LEU A 83 -7.92 -10.36 0.95
CA LEU A 83 -7.63 -10.31 2.38
C LEU A 83 -8.69 -9.54 3.14
N LEU A 84 -9.22 -8.45 2.57
CA LEU A 84 -10.30 -7.68 3.18
C LEU A 84 -11.60 -8.48 3.25
N ARG A 85 -11.82 -9.41 2.33
CA ARG A 85 -12.98 -10.30 2.36
C ARG A 85 -12.78 -11.52 3.26
N GLY A 86 -11.60 -11.68 3.85
CA GLY A 86 -11.30 -12.80 4.71
C GLY A 86 -10.91 -14.08 3.97
N GLU A 87 -10.47 -13.93 2.75
CA GLU A 87 -10.05 -15.08 1.93
C GLU A 87 -8.56 -15.38 2.05
#